data_4324a0a8d027f0392f7bba570f341940
#
_entry.id   4324a0a8d027f0392f7bba570f341940
#
_cell.length_a   1.000
_cell.length_b   1.000
_cell.length_c   1.000
_cell.angle_alpha   90.00
_cell.angle_beta   90.00
_cell.angle_gamma   90.00
#
_symmetry.space_group_name_H-M   'P 1'
#
loop_
_entity.id
_entity.type
_entity.pdbx_description
1 polymer ?
#
loop_
_entity_poly.entity_id
_entity_poly.type
_entity_poly.pdbx_seq_one_letter_code
_entity_poly.pdbx_strand_id
1 'polypeptide(L)'
;MTPQQEYISLYKKMADLCEQQGWGDPFSYARSKEILATILLGHTLPGPNVFAGADAINEKGQPVEYKSTTGKNCKGSYTGVSVHKTWEEQQKYLITKKIGIYPEHYYNRFEDGRLVESWKLSGKDVLSILLPKFEAKYPTVLSKKDPRLSANLTWREIQKYGKKVI
;
A
#
# COMPACT_ATOMS: atom_id res chain seq x y z
N MET A 1 -21.81 20.93 -24.37
CA MET A 1 -20.59 20.94 -23.49
C MET A 1 -19.47 20.32 -24.30
N THR A 2 -18.34 21.01 -24.42
CA THR A 2 -17.16 20.43 -25.10
C THR A 2 -16.48 19.38 -24.21
N PRO A 3 -15.69 18.45 -24.77
CA PRO A 3 -14.94 17.49 -23.95
C PRO A 3 -14.05 18.15 -22.90
N GLN A 4 -13.48 19.33 -23.20
CA GLN A 4 -12.68 20.09 -22.23
C GLN A 4 -13.51 20.63 -21.07
N GLN A 5 -14.71 21.13 -21.35
CA GLN A 5 -15.63 21.62 -20.32
C GLN A 5 -16.14 20.46 -19.44
N GLU A 6 -16.39 19.31 -20.06
CA GLU A 6 -16.78 18.09 -19.34
C GLU A 6 -15.64 17.61 -18.42
N TYR A 7 -14.41 17.56 -18.90
CA TYR A 7 -13.24 17.20 -18.09
C TYR A 7 -13.09 18.11 -16.86
N ILE A 8 -13.18 19.43 -17.05
CA ILE A 8 -13.11 20.40 -15.93
C ILE A 8 -14.23 20.15 -14.93
N SER A 9 -15.46 19.87 -15.40
CA SER A 9 -16.60 19.57 -14.53
C SER A 9 -16.37 18.30 -13.70
N LEU A 10 -15.91 17.22 -14.31
CA LEU A 10 -15.60 15.95 -13.64
C LEU A 10 -14.47 16.10 -12.63
N TYR A 11 -13.42 16.84 -13.00
CA TYR A 11 -12.29 17.12 -12.10
C TYR A 11 -12.75 17.84 -10.82
N LYS A 12 -13.55 18.90 -10.97
CA LYS A 12 -14.13 19.63 -9.83
C LYS A 12 -15.05 18.75 -8.98
N LYS A 13 -15.94 18.00 -9.61
CA LYS A 13 -16.84 17.08 -8.89
C LYS A 13 -16.09 16.05 -8.06
N MET A 14 -14.98 15.52 -8.59
CA MET A 14 -14.16 14.56 -7.83
C MET A 14 -13.49 15.23 -6.62
N ALA A 15 -12.95 16.45 -6.79
CA ALA A 15 -12.37 17.22 -5.69
C ALA A 15 -13.41 17.51 -4.60
N ASP A 16 -14.58 18.05 -4.99
CA ASP A 16 -15.67 18.40 -4.08
C ASP A 16 -16.18 17.17 -3.30
N LEU A 17 -16.33 16.02 -3.98
CA LEU A 17 -16.74 14.78 -3.34
C LEU A 17 -15.72 14.31 -2.28
N CYS A 18 -14.43 14.34 -2.63
CA CYS A 18 -13.38 13.94 -1.69
C CYS A 18 -13.30 14.88 -0.49
N GLU A 19 -13.48 16.19 -0.70
CA GLU A 19 -13.54 17.18 0.39
C GLU A 19 -14.74 16.91 1.32
N GLN A 20 -15.93 16.75 0.76
CA GLN A 20 -17.17 16.47 1.50
C GLN A 20 -17.08 15.19 2.33
N GLN A 21 -16.41 14.16 1.80
CA GLN A 21 -16.25 12.87 2.48
C GLN A 21 -15.00 12.81 3.40
N GLY A 22 -14.17 13.84 3.43
CA GLY A 22 -12.92 13.84 4.18
C GLY A 22 -11.88 12.81 3.69
N TRP A 23 -11.91 12.47 2.38
CA TRP A 23 -11.01 11.49 1.79
C TRP A 23 -9.64 12.04 1.40
N GLY A 24 -9.42 13.35 1.56
CA GLY A 24 -8.20 14.03 1.17
C GLY A 24 -8.16 14.38 -0.33
N ASP A 25 -7.05 14.96 -0.77
CA ASP A 25 -6.88 15.37 -2.16
C ASP A 25 -6.74 14.15 -3.10
N PRO A 26 -7.73 13.89 -4.00
CA PRO A 26 -7.68 12.73 -4.90
C PRO A 26 -6.55 12.81 -5.93
N PHE A 27 -5.97 14.00 -6.14
CA PHE A 27 -4.91 14.22 -7.13
C PHE A 27 -3.51 14.11 -6.53
N SER A 28 -3.40 13.93 -5.21
CA SER A 28 -2.12 13.74 -4.54
C SER A 28 -1.63 12.29 -4.72
N TYR A 29 -0.37 12.11 -5.13
CA TYR A 29 0.37 10.85 -5.27
C TYR A 29 -0.52 9.63 -5.67
N ALA A 30 -0.74 8.68 -4.79
CA ALA A 30 -1.51 7.45 -5.04
C ALA A 30 -2.97 7.54 -4.60
N ARG A 31 -3.43 8.70 -4.07
CA ARG A 31 -4.70 8.80 -3.34
C ARG A 31 -5.93 8.36 -4.11
N SER A 32 -6.05 8.75 -5.38
CA SER A 32 -7.18 8.32 -6.22
C SER A 32 -7.24 6.80 -6.41
N LYS A 33 -6.09 6.15 -6.51
CA LYS A 33 -5.99 4.68 -6.63
C LYS A 33 -6.35 3.99 -5.32
N GLU A 34 -5.92 4.55 -4.19
CA GLU A 34 -6.28 4.05 -2.85
C GLU A 34 -7.79 4.15 -2.61
N ILE A 35 -8.39 5.31 -2.91
CA ILE A 35 -9.85 5.51 -2.81
C ILE A 35 -10.59 4.49 -3.68
N LEU A 36 -10.20 4.37 -4.96
CA LEU A 36 -10.84 3.45 -5.90
C LEU A 36 -10.70 1.98 -5.45
N ALA A 37 -9.50 1.57 -5.04
CA ALA A 37 -9.27 0.22 -4.53
C ALA A 37 -10.10 -0.05 -3.26
N THR A 38 -10.16 0.90 -2.34
CA THR A 38 -10.96 0.81 -1.12
C THR A 38 -12.43 0.54 -1.43
N ILE A 39 -13.01 1.31 -2.34
CA ILE A 39 -14.43 1.15 -2.74
C ILE A 39 -14.66 -0.19 -3.43
N LEU A 40 -13.82 -0.57 -4.40
CA LEU A 40 -13.99 -1.80 -5.18
C LEU A 40 -13.73 -3.08 -4.37
N LEU A 41 -12.90 -3.01 -3.35
CA LEU A 41 -12.62 -4.13 -2.44
C LEU A 41 -13.62 -4.23 -1.27
N GLY A 42 -14.59 -3.31 -1.17
CA GLY A 42 -15.57 -3.28 -0.09
C GLY A 42 -14.98 -2.85 1.26
N HIS A 43 -13.88 -2.12 1.24
CA HIS A 43 -13.25 -1.57 2.43
C HIS A 43 -13.76 -0.15 2.72
N THR A 44 -13.34 0.43 3.83
CA THR A 44 -13.61 1.83 4.18
C THR A 44 -12.32 2.62 4.30
N LEU A 45 -12.37 3.90 3.97
CA LEU A 45 -11.23 4.81 4.17
C LEU A 45 -11.10 5.13 5.67
N PRO A 46 -9.87 5.10 6.23
CA PRO A 46 -9.66 5.46 7.63
C PRO A 46 -10.00 6.92 7.86
N GLY A 47 -10.73 7.19 8.95
CA GLY A 47 -10.96 8.55 9.43
C GLY A 47 -9.68 9.17 10.00
N PRO A 48 -9.69 10.49 10.23
CA PRO A 48 -8.58 11.16 10.87
C PRO A 48 -8.29 10.51 12.23
N ASN A 49 -7.02 10.24 12.50
CA ASN A 49 -6.53 9.62 13.74
C ASN A 49 -6.95 8.15 14.02
N VAL A 50 -7.59 7.48 13.07
CA VAL A 50 -7.90 6.07 13.15
C VAL A 50 -6.90 5.31 12.29
N PHE A 51 -6.09 4.43 12.89
CA PHE A 51 -5.03 3.67 12.21
C PHE A 51 -4.13 4.56 11.33
N ALA A 52 -3.47 5.54 11.95
CA ALA A 52 -2.60 6.48 11.25
C ALA A 52 -1.61 5.75 10.33
N GLY A 53 -1.66 6.05 9.03
CA GLY A 53 -0.82 5.44 7.99
C GLY A 53 -1.40 4.18 7.34
N ALA A 54 -2.58 3.70 7.72
CA ALA A 54 -3.28 2.66 6.98
C ALA A 54 -3.93 3.22 5.71
N ASP A 55 -3.89 2.45 4.63
CA ASP A 55 -4.51 2.86 3.36
C ASP A 55 -6.03 2.66 3.38
N ALA A 56 -6.50 1.64 4.08
CA ALA A 56 -7.92 1.35 4.27
C ALA A 56 -8.18 0.50 5.52
N ILE A 57 -9.46 0.29 5.82
CA ILE A 57 -9.96 -0.59 6.87
C ILE A 57 -10.80 -1.69 6.21
N ASN A 58 -10.51 -2.94 6.51
CA ASN A 58 -11.26 -4.06 5.98
C ASN A 58 -12.62 -4.25 6.67
N GLU A 59 -13.41 -5.19 6.20
CA GLU A 59 -14.75 -5.55 6.72
C GLU A 59 -14.74 -5.98 8.20
N LYS A 60 -13.56 -6.39 8.73
CA LYS A 60 -13.37 -6.77 10.13
C LYS A 60 -12.94 -5.58 11.02
N GLY A 61 -12.88 -4.38 10.47
CA GLY A 61 -12.41 -3.19 11.17
C GLY A 61 -10.88 -3.15 11.38
N GLN A 62 -10.11 -3.90 10.59
CA GLN A 62 -8.66 -3.99 10.72
C GLN A 62 -7.96 -3.16 9.64
N PRO A 63 -6.79 -2.54 9.97
CA PRO A 63 -6.03 -1.78 8.99
C PRO A 63 -5.42 -2.69 7.92
N VAL A 64 -5.41 -2.21 6.68
CA VAL A 64 -4.79 -2.89 5.55
C VAL A 64 -3.82 -1.97 4.82
N GLU A 65 -2.85 -2.58 4.17
CA GLU A 65 -1.83 -1.90 3.36
C GLU A 65 -2.06 -2.20 1.89
N TYR A 66 -2.02 -1.18 1.04
CA TYR A 66 -2.09 -1.29 -0.40
C TYR A 66 -0.73 -1.08 -1.06
N LYS A 67 -0.42 -1.88 -2.05
CA LYS A 67 0.69 -1.67 -2.97
C LYS A 67 0.15 -1.63 -4.38
N SER A 68 0.22 -0.47 -5.01
CA SER A 68 -0.34 -0.25 -6.34
C SER A 68 0.75 -0.15 -7.40
N THR A 69 0.48 -0.69 -8.57
CA THR A 69 1.35 -0.62 -9.74
C THR A 69 0.54 -0.38 -11.02
N THR A 70 1.15 0.26 -12.00
CA THR A 70 0.69 0.35 -13.38
C THR A 70 1.50 -0.54 -14.32
N GLY A 71 2.42 -1.32 -13.77
CA GLY A 71 3.25 -2.25 -14.52
C GLY A 71 2.48 -3.49 -14.98
N LYS A 72 3.18 -4.38 -15.69
CA LYS A 72 2.64 -5.58 -16.31
C LYS A 72 2.10 -6.59 -15.30
N ASN A 73 2.70 -6.64 -14.11
CA ASN A 73 2.35 -7.58 -13.04
C ASN A 73 2.24 -6.86 -11.71
N CYS A 74 1.45 -7.41 -10.79
CA CYS A 74 1.45 -6.97 -9.40
C CYS A 74 2.84 -7.11 -8.78
N LYS A 75 3.20 -6.17 -7.93
CA LYS A 75 4.42 -6.20 -7.12
C LYS A 75 4.19 -5.45 -5.82
N GLY A 76 4.95 -5.79 -4.79
CA GLY A 76 4.95 -5.08 -3.52
C GLY A 76 6.31 -4.47 -3.24
N SER A 77 6.40 -3.14 -3.25
CA SER A 77 7.63 -2.41 -2.92
C SER A 77 7.53 -1.83 -1.50
N TYR A 78 8.45 -2.22 -0.65
CA TYR A 78 8.59 -1.73 0.73
C TYR A 78 9.91 -0.97 0.82
N THR A 79 9.84 0.35 0.65
CA THR A 79 11.00 1.24 0.52
C THR A 79 11.04 2.28 1.64
N GLY A 80 12.20 2.91 1.83
CA GLY A 80 12.34 4.01 2.77
C GLY A 80 12.17 3.61 4.24
N VAL A 81 12.33 2.30 4.55
CA VAL A 81 12.16 1.80 5.92
C VAL A 81 13.31 2.28 6.79
N SER A 82 12.98 2.93 7.91
CA SER A 82 13.94 3.43 8.88
C SER A 82 14.80 2.30 9.44
N VAL A 83 16.10 2.58 9.67
CA VAL A 83 17.07 1.60 10.13
C VAL A 83 17.36 1.82 11.62
N HIS A 84 17.28 0.75 12.40
CA HIS A 84 17.58 0.70 13.83
C HIS A 84 19.02 0.22 14.07
N LYS A 85 19.52 0.37 15.29
CA LYS A 85 20.94 0.10 15.63
C LYS A 85 21.32 -1.38 15.57
N THR A 86 20.39 -2.29 15.95
CA THR A 86 20.59 -3.73 15.91
C THR A 86 19.56 -4.41 15.03
N TRP A 87 19.87 -5.62 14.55
CA TRP A 87 18.91 -6.39 13.76
C TRP A 87 17.67 -6.80 14.58
N GLU A 88 17.84 -7.10 15.85
CA GLU A 88 16.74 -7.44 16.75
C GLU A 88 15.75 -6.27 16.89
N GLU A 89 16.26 -5.06 17.07
CA GLU A 89 15.44 -3.83 17.08
C GLU A 89 14.75 -3.61 15.75
N GLN A 90 15.49 -3.79 14.64
CA GLN A 90 14.97 -3.67 13.29
C GLN A 90 13.85 -4.67 13.02
N GLN A 91 14.05 -5.93 13.36
CA GLN A 91 13.05 -6.98 13.22
C GLN A 91 11.79 -6.67 14.04
N LYS A 92 11.96 -6.28 15.31
CA LYS A 92 10.86 -5.87 16.19
C LYS A 92 10.07 -4.70 15.57
N TYR A 93 10.76 -3.70 15.05
CA TYR A 93 10.12 -2.56 14.37
C TYR A 93 9.31 -2.99 13.14
N LEU A 94 9.85 -3.85 12.28
CA LEU A 94 9.15 -4.37 11.11
C LEU A 94 7.88 -5.13 11.48
N ILE A 95 7.95 -5.94 12.54
CA ILE A 95 6.82 -6.76 12.99
C ILE A 95 5.75 -5.91 13.69
N THR A 96 6.15 -5.00 14.59
CA THR A 96 5.19 -4.34 15.49
C THR A 96 4.76 -2.95 15.07
N LYS A 97 5.47 -2.32 14.13
CA LYS A 97 5.25 -0.91 13.79
C LYS A 97 5.12 -0.62 12.29
N LYS A 98 5.64 -1.50 11.41
CA LYS A 98 5.74 -1.14 9.99
C LYS A 98 4.96 -2.07 9.06
N ILE A 99 5.16 -3.38 9.15
CA ILE A 99 4.56 -4.35 8.22
C ILE A 99 3.55 -5.24 8.95
N GLY A 100 3.95 -5.81 10.08
CA GLY A 100 3.13 -6.76 10.82
C GLY A 100 1.90 -6.16 11.52
N ILE A 101 1.78 -4.84 11.58
CA ILE A 101 0.57 -4.16 12.07
C ILE A 101 -0.62 -4.32 11.12
N TYR A 102 -0.36 -4.66 9.85
CA TYR A 102 -1.41 -4.90 8.86
C TYR A 102 -1.69 -6.39 8.74
N PRO A 103 -2.86 -6.88 9.19
CA PRO A 103 -3.24 -8.29 9.02
C PRO A 103 -3.34 -8.72 7.56
N GLU A 104 -3.65 -7.80 6.66
CA GLU A 104 -3.80 -8.05 5.23
C GLU A 104 -3.07 -6.98 4.41
N HIS A 105 -2.40 -7.43 3.34
CA HIS A 105 -1.78 -6.58 2.33
C HIS A 105 -2.40 -6.89 0.97
N TYR A 106 -2.70 -5.86 0.19
CA TYR A 106 -3.28 -5.97 -1.14
C TYR A 106 -2.32 -5.43 -2.18
N TYR A 107 -2.14 -6.18 -3.25
CA TYR A 107 -1.29 -5.83 -4.38
C TYR A 107 -2.17 -5.57 -5.59
N ASN A 108 -2.32 -4.29 -5.90
CA ASN A 108 -3.28 -3.76 -6.86
C ASN A 108 -2.59 -3.40 -8.17
N ARG A 109 -3.13 -3.84 -9.29
CA ARG A 109 -2.66 -3.45 -10.62
C ARG A 109 -3.72 -2.61 -11.33
N PHE A 110 -3.26 -1.48 -11.85
CA PHE A 110 -4.10 -0.53 -12.56
C PHE A 110 -3.67 -0.43 -14.03
N GLU A 111 -4.65 -0.36 -14.92
CA GLU A 111 -4.49 -0.03 -16.33
C GLU A 111 -5.45 1.10 -16.66
N ASP A 112 -4.95 2.16 -17.27
CA ASP A 112 -5.74 3.34 -17.71
C ASP A 112 -6.71 3.84 -16.61
N GLY A 113 -6.23 3.93 -15.38
CA GLY A 113 -7.00 4.39 -14.22
C GLY A 113 -7.98 3.36 -13.64
N ARG A 114 -8.07 2.15 -14.20
CA ARG A 114 -8.96 1.07 -13.72
C ARG A 114 -8.19 0.06 -12.91
N LEU A 115 -8.78 -0.39 -11.81
CA LEU A 115 -8.27 -1.55 -11.04
C LEU A 115 -8.63 -2.83 -11.83
N VAL A 116 -7.61 -3.48 -12.39
CA VAL A 116 -7.80 -4.68 -13.25
C VAL A 116 -7.40 -5.98 -12.58
N GLU A 117 -6.64 -5.90 -11.50
CA GLU A 117 -6.18 -7.07 -10.75
C GLU A 117 -5.84 -6.69 -9.32
N SER A 118 -6.22 -7.53 -8.37
CA SER A 118 -5.86 -7.39 -6.96
C SER A 118 -5.62 -8.76 -6.32
N TRP A 119 -4.55 -8.84 -5.54
CA TRP A 119 -4.16 -10.03 -4.79
C TRP A 119 -4.00 -9.70 -3.32
N LYS A 120 -4.48 -10.59 -2.46
CA LYS A 120 -4.40 -10.44 -1.01
C LYS A 120 -3.42 -11.45 -0.44
N LEU A 121 -2.52 -10.99 0.44
CA LEU A 121 -1.66 -11.83 1.29
C LEU A 121 -1.91 -11.49 2.76
N SER A 122 -1.74 -12.50 3.63
CA SER A 122 -1.70 -12.23 5.07
C SER A 122 -0.44 -11.47 5.46
N GLY A 123 -0.53 -10.62 6.50
CA GLY A 123 0.65 -9.92 7.03
C GLY A 123 1.74 -10.89 7.50
N LYS A 124 1.35 -12.08 7.97
CA LYS A 124 2.28 -13.16 8.35
C LYS A 124 3.08 -13.66 7.15
N ASP A 125 2.44 -13.92 6.02
CA ASP A 125 3.12 -14.37 4.80
C ASP A 125 4.04 -13.27 4.26
N VAL A 126 3.57 -12.02 4.25
CA VAL A 126 4.38 -10.85 3.85
C VAL A 126 5.64 -10.74 4.70
N LEU A 127 5.52 -10.83 6.02
CA LEU A 127 6.67 -10.81 6.93
C LEU A 127 7.62 -11.98 6.66
N SER A 128 7.10 -13.20 6.50
CA SER A 128 7.94 -14.38 6.25
C SER A 128 8.78 -14.27 4.97
N ILE A 129 8.27 -13.56 3.97
CA ILE A 129 8.98 -13.31 2.70
C ILE A 129 9.97 -12.14 2.83
N LEU A 130 9.58 -11.07 3.52
CA LEU A 130 10.37 -9.83 3.54
C LEU A 130 11.47 -9.82 4.58
N LEU A 131 11.26 -10.44 5.76
CA LEU A 131 12.26 -10.43 6.84
C LEU A 131 13.64 -10.94 6.38
N PRO A 132 13.76 -12.10 5.71
CA PRO A 132 15.08 -12.56 5.22
C PRO A 132 15.71 -11.60 4.20
N LYS A 133 14.88 -10.92 3.38
CA LYS A 133 15.37 -9.96 2.39
C LYS A 133 15.89 -8.67 3.03
N PHE A 134 15.24 -8.21 4.10
CA PHE A 134 15.70 -7.08 4.89
C PHE A 134 16.97 -7.44 5.66
N GLU A 135 17.01 -8.61 6.29
CA GLU A 135 18.17 -9.09 7.04
C GLU A 135 19.43 -9.16 6.18
N ALA A 136 19.32 -9.73 4.98
CA ALA A 136 20.43 -9.80 4.04
C ALA A 136 20.99 -8.42 3.61
N LYS A 137 20.14 -7.39 3.60
CA LYS A 137 20.54 -6.02 3.22
C LYS A 137 20.98 -5.16 4.40
N TYR A 138 20.55 -5.51 5.60
CA TYR A 138 20.74 -4.70 6.80
C TYR A 138 22.21 -4.31 7.04
N PRO A 139 23.22 -5.22 6.98
CA PRO A 139 24.60 -4.85 7.22
C PRO A 139 25.14 -3.81 6.24
N THR A 140 24.73 -3.88 4.97
CA THR A 140 25.21 -2.96 3.93
C THR A 140 24.60 -1.56 3.98
N VAL A 141 23.42 -1.42 4.57
CA VAL A 141 22.77 -0.10 4.70
C VAL A 141 23.11 0.59 6.02
N LEU A 142 23.46 -0.16 7.06
CA LEU A 142 23.76 0.38 8.39
C LEU A 142 24.91 1.40 8.37
N SER A 143 25.90 1.22 7.47
CA SER A 143 27.05 2.10 7.33
C SER A 143 26.79 3.36 6.49
N LYS A 144 25.62 3.52 5.89
CA LYS A 144 25.28 4.67 5.06
C LYS A 144 24.97 5.91 5.87
N LYS A 145 25.21 7.09 5.31
CA LYS A 145 24.90 8.38 5.95
C LYS A 145 23.39 8.57 6.22
N ASP A 146 22.53 8.11 5.29
CA ASP A 146 21.07 8.06 5.43
C ASP A 146 20.62 6.62 5.17
N PRO A 147 20.65 5.77 6.19
CA PRO A 147 20.34 4.36 6.02
C PRO A 147 18.84 4.16 5.82
N ARG A 148 18.46 3.51 4.71
CA ARG A 148 17.08 3.11 4.41
C ARG A 148 17.07 1.68 3.89
N LEU A 149 16.24 0.86 4.49
CA LEU A 149 16.00 -0.49 4.01
C LEU A 149 14.91 -0.50 2.94
N SER A 150 15.07 -1.42 1.99
CA SER A 150 14.06 -1.68 0.99
C SER A 150 14.05 -3.17 0.61
N ALA A 151 12.86 -3.71 0.44
CA ALA A 151 12.64 -5.06 -0.08
C ALA A 151 11.37 -5.11 -0.93
N ASN A 152 11.28 -6.09 -1.82
CA ASN A 152 10.15 -6.25 -2.72
C ASN A 152 9.57 -7.66 -2.62
N LEU A 153 8.24 -7.77 -2.71
CA LEU A 153 7.57 -8.99 -3.11
C LEU A 153 7.53 -9.02 -4.64
N THR A 154 7.99 -10.12 -5.20
CA THR A 154 7.94 -10.39 -6.63
C THR A 154 6.57 -10.91 -7.04
N TRP A 155 6.26 -10.85 -8.33
CA TRP A 155 5.04 -11.44 -8.88
C TRP A 155 4.89 -12.93 -8.56
N ARG A 156 5.97 -13.70 -8.65
CA ARG A 156 5.96 -15.13 -8.32
C ARG A 156 5.62 -15.40 -6.85
N GLU A 157 6.10 -14.57 -5.94
CA GLU A 157 5.79 -14.70 -4.51
C GLU A 157 4.32 -14.34 -4.24
N ILE A 158 3.81 -13.27 -4.87
CA ILE A 158 2.41 -12.87 -4.75
C ILE A 158 1.49 -13.99 -5.24
N GLN A 159 1.79 -14.61 -6.39
CA GLN A 159 1.00 -15.74 -6.91
C GLN A 159 1.07 -16.97 -6.02
N LYS A 160 2.25 -17.24 -5.44
CA LYS A 160 2.47 -18.43 -4.61
C LYS A 160 1.74 -18.37 -3.27
N TYR A 161 1.73 -17.22 -2.63
CA TYR A 161 1.23 -17.05 -1.27
C TYR A 161 -0.09 -16.28 -1.20
N GLY A 162 -0.46 -15.60 -2.25
CA GLY A 162 -1.64 -14.76 -2.30
C GLY A 162 -2.88 -15.43 -2.84
N LYS A 163 -4.00 -14.79 -2.55
CA LYS A 163 -5.30 -15.10 -3.14
C LYS A 163 -5.71 -13.97 -4.07
N LYS A 164 -6.03 -14.28 -5.33
CA LYS A 164 -6.62 -13.31 -6.25
C LYS A 164 -8.02 -12.92 -5.76
N VAL A 165 -8.31 -11.61 -5.72
CA VAL A 165 -9.60 -11.06 -5.25
C VAL A 165 -10.32 -10.23 -6.31
N ILE A 166 -9.57 -9.74 -7.30
CA ILE A 166 -10.09 -9.12 -8.55
C ILE A 166 -9.33 -9.69 -9.73
#